data_ea3dce54c7a9caad3347d9a19791892e
#
_entry.id   ea3dce54c7a9caad3347d9a19791892e
#
_cell.length_a   1.000
_cell.length_b   1.000
_cell.length_c   1.000
_cell.angle_alpha   90.00
_cell.angle_beta   90.00
_cell.angle_gamma   90.00
#
_symmetry.space_group_name_H-M   'P 1'
#
loop_
_entity.id
_entity.type
_entity.pdbx_description
1 polymer ?
#
loop_
_entity_poly.entity_id
_entity_poly.type
_entity_poly.pdbx_seq_one_letter_code
_entity_poly.pdbx_strand_id
1 'polypeptide(L)'
;MEKTVRHDQKIKFSNLVSDFSLEQLSNIMKNARALDELGQYEEAISWYDLAIAKNPIDPSPWYDKGNVFDSIGKYDEAISCYDKVLEIIPNDTSAMYNKATVLSRIGKYEEANSCYDKIISIDPIHTGALYNKRVTLNKLGMHYGVIPMKQKQIL
;
A
#
# COMPACT_ATOMS: atom_id res chain seq x y z
N MET A 1 -19.00 39.06 -28.36
CA MET A 1 -17.84 38.26 -28.87
C MET A 1 -16.90 37.76 -27.80
N GLU A 2 -16.69 38.41 -26.64
CA GLU A 2 -15.75 37.96 -25.59
C GLU A 2 -16.17 36.73 -24.78
N LYS A 3 -17.47 36.43 -24.64
CA LYS A 3 -17.95 35.27 -23.88
C LYS A 3 -17.72 33.95 -24.58
N THR A 4 -17.71 33.91 -25.91
CA THR A 4 -17.51 32.68 -26.69
C THR A 4 -16.05 32.23 -26.68
N VAL A 5 -15.11 33.17 -26.73
CA VAL A 5 -13.66 32.89 -26.70
C VAL A 5 -13.21 32.29 -25.37
N ARG A 6 -13.81 32.72 -24.23
CA ARG A 6 -13.53 32.15 -22.92
C ARG A 6 -14.06 30.72 -22.75
N HIS A 7 -15.17 30.39 -23.40
CA HIS A 7 -15.75 29.05 -23.33
C HIS A 7 -14.91 28.06 -24.13
N ASP A 8 -14.49 28.46 -25.33
CA ASP A 8 -13.62 27.62 -26.19
C ASP A 8 -12.23 27.40 -25.62
N GLN A 9 -11.67 28.39 -24.88
CA GLN A 9 -10.41 28.21 -24.16
C GLN A 9 -10.57 27.27 -22.96
N LYS A 10 -11.68 27.34 -22.20
CA LYS A 10 -11.96 26.42 -21.10
C LYS A 10 -12.13 24.98 -21.60
N ILE A 11 -12.80 24.78 -22.72
CA ILE A 11 -12.95 23.47 -23.36
C ILE A 11 -11.62 22.96 -23.89
N LYS A 12 -10.78 23.81 -24.48
CA LYS A 12 -9.42 23.43 -24.90
C LYS A 12 -8.54 23.08 -23.70
N PHE A 13 -8.62 23.81 -22.57
CA PHE A 13 -7.88 23.48 -21.35
C PHE A 13 -8.39 22.17 -20.68
N SER A 14 -9.73 21.95 -20.65
CA SER A 14 -10.27 20.69 -20.12
C SER A 14 -9.90 19.50 -21.02
N ASN A 15 -9.87 19.67 -22.33
CA ASN A 15 -9.42 18.63 -23.27
C ASN A 15 -7.91 18.43 -23.22
N LEU A 16 -7.10 19.47 -22.96
CA LEU A 16 -5.65 19.33 -22.79
C LEU A 16 -5.27 18.63 -21.48
N VAL A 17 -6.13 18.71 -20.47
CA VAL A 17 -5.96 17.99 -19.19
C VAL A 17 -6.56 16.58 -19.27
N SER A 18 -7.55 16.33 -20.16
CA SER A 18 -8.14 14.99 -20.39
C SER A 18 -7.35 14.13 -21.38
N ASP A 19 -6.45 14.70 -22.16
CA ASP A 19 -5.67 13.99 -23.19
C ASP A 19 -4.28 13.55 -22.71
N PHE A 20 -4.14 13.32 -21.42
CA PHE A 20 -3.05 12.45 -20.97
C PHE A 20 -3.48 11.03 -21.32
N SER A 21 -3.02 10.54 -22.47
CA SER A 21 -3.49 9.25 -22.98
C SER A 21 -3.15 8.15 -21.97
N LEU A 22 -4.03 7.13 -21.88
CA LEU A 22 -3.73 5.91 -21.09
C LEU A 22 -2.37 5.32 -21.43
N GLU A 23 -1.91 5.52 -22.65
CA GLU A 23 -0.59 5.14 -23.15
C GLU A 23 0.53 5.91 -22.43
N GLN A 24 0.38 7.20 -22.19
CA GLN A 24 1.38 8.01 -21.48
C GLN A 24 1.48 7.59 -20.01
N LEU A 25 0.36 7.32 -19.32
CA LEU A 25 0.36 6.79 -17.96
C LEU A 25 1.00 5.40 -17.92
N SER A 26 0.70 4.53 -18.88
CA SER A 26 1.33 3.22 -19.00
C SER A 26 2.84 3.32 -19.16
N ASN A 27 3.33 4.27 -19.98
CA ASN A 27 4.77 4.49 -20.17
C ASN A 27 5.45 5.06 -18.91
N ILE A 28 4.78 5.95 -18.17
CA ILE A 28 5.28 6.44 -16.86
C ILE A 28 5.46 5.26 -15.91
N MET A 29 4.46 4.40 -15.76
CA MET A 29 4.51 3.24 -14.88
C MET A 29 5.58 2.22 -15.31
N LYS A 30 5.72 1.98 -16.62
CA LYS A 30 6.81 1.11 -17.13
C LYS A 30 8.19 1.63 -16.79
N ASN A 31 8.43 2.93 -16.96
CA ASN A 31 9.70 3.56 -16.62
C ASN A 31 9.97 3.48 -15.11
N ALA A 32 8.96 3.76 -14.28
CA ALA A 32 9.08 3.65 -12.84
C ALA A 32 9.49 2.24 -12.39
N ARG A 33 8.80 1.22 -12.89
CA ARG A 33 9.10 -0.19 -12.58
C ARG A 33 10.46 -0.63 -13.07
N ALA A 34 10.87 -0.22 -14.28
CA ALA A 34 12.20 -0.53 -14.80
C ALA A 34 13.31 0.08 -13.94
N LEU A 35 13.13 1.29 -13.44
CA LEU A 35 14.07 1.94 -12.52
C LEU A 35 14.12 1.23 -11.15
N ASP A 36 12.97 0.80 -10.64
CA ASP A 36 12.86 0.01 -9.40
C ASP A 36 13.62 -1.32 -9.55
N GLU A 37 13.40 -2.06 -10.64
CA GLU A 37 14.12 -3.31 -10.96
C GLU A 37 15.64 -3.12 -11.08
N LEU A 38 16.09 -1.92 -11.52
CA LEU A 38 17.49 -1.55 -11.60
C LEU A 38 18.06 -1.04 -10.25
N GLY A 39 17.23 -0.93 -9.21
CA GLY A 39 17.62 -0.40 -7.90
C GLY A 39 17.81 1.12 -7.88
N GLN A 40 17.31 1.82 -8.90
CA GLN A 40 17.33 3.29 -8.99
C GLN A 40 16.08 3.86 -8.30
N TYR A 41 16.04 3.70 -6.99
CA TYR A 41 14.83 3.91 -6.17
C TYR A 41 14.36 5.36 -6.13
N GLU A 42 15.27 6.35 -6.07
CA GLU A 42 14.92 7.76 -6.02
C GLU A 42 14.26 8.21 -7.34
N GLU A 43 14.81 7.76 -8.47
CA GLU A 43 14.22 8.02 -9.78
C GLU A 43 12.89 7.30 -9.95
N ALA A 44 12.79 6.04 -9.53
CA ALA A 44 11.53 5.28 -9.57
C ALA A 44 10.43 5.99 -8.76
N ILE A 45 10.74 6.46 -7.54
CA ILE A 45 9.81 7.23 -6.70
C ILE A 45 9.34 8.48 -7.44
N SER A 46 10.23 9.22 -8.10
CA SER A 46 9.87 10.43 -8.85
C SER A 46 8.91 10.12 -10.01
N TRP A 47 9.07 8.99 -10.69
CA TRP A 47 8.16 8.55 -11.74
C TRP A 47 6.80 8.08 -11.18
N TYR A 48 6.78 7.39 -10.02
CA TYR A 48 5.52 7.08 -9.33
C TYR A 48 4.79 8.35 -8.86
N ASP A 49 5.52 9.36 -8.36
CA ASP A 49 4.92 10.66 -8.00
C ASP A 49 4.29 11.37 -9.20
N LEU A 50 4.95 11.28 -10.36
CA LEU A 50 4.38 11.80 -11.61
C LEU A 50 3.08 11.06 -11.99
N ALA A 51 3.04 9.72 -11.87
CA ALA A 51 1.85 8.93 -12.13
C ALA A 51 0.70 9.31 -11.18
N ILE A 52 1.00 9.45 -9.88
CA ILE A 52 0.05 9.86 -8.85
C ILE A 52 -0.49 11.27 -9.14
N ALA A 53 0.37 12.21 -9.50
CA ALA A 53 -0.05 13.58 -9.85
C ALA A 53 -1.00 13.62 -11.06
N LYS A 54 -0.86 12.68 -11.99
CA LYS A 54 -1.72 12.58 -13.18
C LYS A 54 -3.03 11.85 -12.89
N ASN A 55 -3.01 10.81 -12.07
CA ASN A 55 -4.20 10.06 -11.67
C ASN A 55 -4.10 9.65 -10.18
N PRO A 56 -4.50 10.51 -9.26
CA PRO A 56 -4.37 10.26 -7.82
C PRO A 56 -5.28 9.13 -7.29
N ILE A 57 -6.29 8.72 -8.06
CA ILE A 57 -7.21 7.63 -7.69
C ILE A 57 -6.81 6.27 -8.29
N ASP A 58 -5.67 6.18 -8.99
CA ASP A 58 -5.09 4.90 -9.39
C ASP A 58 -4.31 4.33 -8.19
N PRO A 59 -4.68 3.15 -7.67
CA PRO A 59 -3.97 2.56 -6.54
C PRO A 59 -2.58 2.03 -6.91
N SER A 60 -2.35 1.70 -8.20
CA SER A 60 -1.14 1.00 -8.65
C SER A 60 0.16 1.76 -8.34
N PRO A 61 0.30 3.07 -8.67
CA PRO A 61 1.53 3.79 -8.36
C PRO A 61 1.75 3.98 -6.86
N TRP A 62 0.68 4.09 -6.06
CA TRP A 62 0.80 4.10 -4.60
C TRP A 62 1.32 2.78 -4.07
N TYR A 63 0.79 1.66 -4.56
CA TYR A 63 1.23 0.33 -4.16
C TYR A 63 2.70 0.07 -4.49
N ASP A 64 3.10 0.33 -5.75
CA ASP A 64 4.46 0.12 -6.21
C ASP A 64 5.45 1.03 -5.47
N LYS A 65 5.11 2.31 -5.25
CA LYS A 65 5.90 3.25 -4.46
C LYS A 65 6.07 2.78 -3.01
N GLY A 66 5.01 2.22 -2.42
CA GLY A 66 5.06 1.60 -1.08
C GLY A 66 6.06 0.45 -1.01
N ASN A 67 6.10 -0.40 -2.04
CA ASN A 67 7.08 -1.49 -2.13
C ASN A 67 8.51 -0.96 -2.22
N VAL A 68 8.74 0.11 -3.00
CA VAL A 68 10.06 0.76 -3.07
C VAL A 68 10.48 1.30 -1.70
N PHE A 69 9.59 2.01 -0.99
CA PHE A 69 9.89 2.52 0.34
C PHE A 69 10.18 1.40 1.34
N ASP A 70 9.45 0.29 1.30
CA ASP A 70 9.75 -0.89 2.12
C ASP A 70 11.14 -1.46 1.81
N SER A 71 11.50 -1.57 0.53
CA SER A 71 12.79 -2.10 0.08
C SER A 71 13.99 -1.28 0.57
N ILE A 72 13.83 0.04 0.68
CA ILE A 72 14.88 0.95 1.17
C ILE A 72 14.78 1.25 2.67
N GLY A 73 13.87 0.56 3.39
CA GLY A 73 13.71 0.69 4.83
C GLY A 73 12.98 1.95 5.31
N LYS A 74 12.32 2.68 4.41
CA LYS A 74 11.45 3.82 4.74
C LYS A 74 10.05 3.34 5.09
N TYR A 75 9.94 2.73 6.27
CA TYR A 75 8.75 1.97 6.67
C TYR A 75 7.51 2.84 6.90
N ASP A 76 7.65 4.03 7.45
CA ASP A 76 6.51 4.94 7.69
C ASP A 76 5.93 5.45 6.36
N GLU A 77 6.80 5.76 5.38
CA GLU A 77 6.40 6.15 4.04
C GLU A 77 5.74 4.98 3.28
N ALA A 78 6.25 3.76 3.46
CA ALA A 78 5.63 2.56 2.88
C ALA A 78 4.22 2.35 3.42
N ILE A 79 4.02 2.42 4.74
CA ILE A 79 2.72 2.32 5.40
C ILE A 79 1.76 3.39 4.86
N SER A 80 2.23 4.65 4.75
CA SER A 80 1.42 5.75 4.21
C SER A 80 0.96 5.49 2.76
N CYS A 81 1.82 4.92 1.93
CA CYS A 81 1.47 4.54 0.56
C CYS A 81 0.42 3.42 0.52
N TYR A 82 0.56 2.37 1.34
CA TYR A 82 -0.44 1.31 1.43
C TYR A 82 -1.77 1.82 2.00
N ASP A 83 -1.74 2.79 2.91
CA ASP A 83 -2.96 3.43 3.41
C ASP A 83 -3.69 4.16 2.29
N LYS A 84 -2.98 4.82 1.37
CA LYS A 84 -3.59 5.43 0.18
C LYS A 84 -4.23 4.39 -0.74
N VAL A 85 -3.60 3.24 -0.93
CA VAL A 85 -4.25 2.12 -1.66
C VAL A 85 -5.54 1.70 -0.96
N LEU A 86 -5.55 1.58 0.37
CA LEU A 86 -6.70 1.15 1.14
C LEU A 86 -7.80 2.21 1.24
N GLU A 87 -7.47 3.51 1.13
CA GLU A 87 -8.45 4.58 0.95
C GLU A 87 -9.20 4.44 -0.38
N ILE A 88 -8.51 4.01 -1.46
CA ILE A 88 -9.08 3.81 -2.80
C ILE A 88 -9.80 2.47 -2.89
N ILE A 89 -9.17 1.40 -2.40
CA ILE A 89 -9.71 0.02 -2.40
C ILE A 89 -9.67 -0.53 -0.97
N PRO A 90 -10.72 -0.34 -0.16
CA PRO A 90 -10.71 -0.69 1.27
C PRO A 90 -10.46 -2.18 1.57
N ASN A 91 -10.71 -3.07 0.63
CA ASN A 91 -10.54 -4.52 0.79
C ASN A 91 -9.38 -5.09 -0.03
N ASP A 92 -8.41 -4.27 -0.43
CA ASP A 92 -7.20 -4.77 -1.10
C ASP A 92 -6.35 -5.58 -0.12
N THR A 93 -6.44 -6.90 -0.22
CA THR A 93 -5.71 -7.82 0.66
C THR A 93 -4.20 -7.77 0.46
N SER A 94 -3.71 -7.40 -0.73
CA SER A 94 -2.29 -7.27 -1.03
C SER A 94 -1.69 -6.07 -0.31
N ALA A 95 -2.34 -4.92 -0.40
CA ALA A 95 -1.92 -3.71 0.32
C ALA A 95 -2.00 -3.90 1.85
N MET A 96 -3.08 -4.52 2.35
CA MET A 96 -3.19 -4.88 3.77
C MET A 96 -2.05 -5.81 4.22
N TYR A 97 -1.71 -6.81 3.40
CA TYR A 97 -0.67 -7.77 3.72
C TYR A 97 0.70 -7.12 3.79
N ASN A 98 1.05 -6.29 2.79
CA ASN A 98 2.32 -5.58 2.78
C ASN A 98 2.42 -4.59 3.94
N LYS A 99 1.35 -3.82 4.20
CA LYS A 99 1.28 -2.94 5.38
C LYS A 99 1.49 -3.70 6.67
N ALA A 100 0.81 -4.83 6.87
CA ALA A 100 0.94 -5.66 8.06
C ALA A 100 2.35 -6.23 8.21
N THR A 101 2.98 -6.60 7.11
CA THR A 101 4.36 -7.10 7.10
C THR A 101 5.35 -6.01 7.54
N VAL A 102 5.19 -4.79 7.04
CA VAL A 102 6.00 -3.63 7.46
C VAL A 102 5.77 -3.30 8.93
N LEU A 103 4.50 -3.25 9.38
CA LEU A 103 4.15 -3.04 10.78
C LEU A 103 4.80 -4.09 11.71
N SER A 104 4.76 -5.36 11.31
CA SER A 104 5.42 -6.45 12.04
C SER A 104 6.94 -6.25 12.10
N ARG A 105 7.56 -5.78 11.03
CA ARG A 105 8.99 -5.53 10.93
C ARG A 105 9.46 -4.42 11.87
N ILE A 106 8.65 -3.38 12.06
CA ILE A 106 8.93 -2.28 13.00
C ILE A 106 8.41 -2.53 14.43
N GLY A 107 7.91 -3.76 14.71
CA GLY A 107 7.48 -4.16 16.05
C GLY A 107 6.06 -3.75 16.45
N LYS A 108 5.26 -3.18 15.53
CA LYS A 108 3.86 -2.82 15.75
C LYS A 108 2.96 -4.05 15.55
N TYR A 109 3.14 -5.05 16.43
CA TYR A 109 2.54 -6.37 16.26
C TYR A 109 1.01 -6.38 16.40
N GLU A 110 0.43 -5.56 17.27
CA GLU A 110 -1.01 -5.44 17.46
C GLU A 110 -1.69 -4.88 16.20
N GLU A 111 -1.10 -3.82 15.61
CA GLU A 111 -1.60 -3.22 14.39
C GLU A 111 -1.47 -4.20 13.20
N ALA A 112 -0.33 -4.92 13.13
CA ALA A 112 -0.12 -5.96 12.13
C ALA A 112 -1.18 -7.06 12.24
N ASN A 113 -1.46 -7.55 13.46
CA ASN A 113 -2.47 -8.58 13.70
C ASN A 113 -3.87 -8.11 13.31
N SER A 114 -4.22 -6.85 13.57
CA SER A 114 -5.49 -6.27 13.13
C SER A 114 -5.64 -6.31 11.60
N CYS A 115 -4.57 -6.04 10.86
CA CYS A 115 -4.57 -6.16 9.40
C CYS A 115 -4.70 -7.62 8.95
N TYR A 116 -3.96 -8.55 9.56
CA TYR A 116 -4.08 -9.98 9.23
C TYR A 116 -5.48 -10.53 9.55
N ASP A 117 -6.13 -10.07 10.61
CA ASP A 117 -7.51 -10.46 10.93
C ASP A 117 -8.50 -10.02 9.86
N LYS A 118 -8.34 -8.82 9.33
CA LYS A 118 -9.16 -8.33 8.21
C LYS A 118 -8.94 -9.18 6.96
N ILE A 119 -7.68 -9.49 6.63
CA ILE A 119 -7.36 -10.35 5.49
C ILE A 119 -8.02 -11.72 5.65
N ILE A 120 -7.89 -12.35 6.81
CA ILE A 120 -8.46 -13.68 7.11
C ILE A 120 -10.00 -13.63 7.07
N SER A 121 -10.62 -12.51 7.44
CA SER A 121 -12.07 -12.35 7.32
C SER A 121 -12.56 -12.28 5.87
N ILE A 122 -11.73 -11.79 4.94
CA ILE A 122 -12.01 -11.71 3.49
C ILE A 122 -11.64 -13.04 2.81
N ASP A 123 -10.46 -13.56 3.12
CA ASP A 123 -9.91 -14.83 2.60
C ASP A 123 -9.45 -15.70 3.76
N PRO A 124 -10.30 -16.61 4.26
CA PRO A 124 -9.99 -17.49 5.39
C PRO A 124 -8.84 -18.47 5.15
N ILE A 125 -8.45 -18.69 3.89
CA ILE A 125 -7.37 -19.60 3.51
C ILE A 125 -6.08 -18.88 3.10
N HIS A 126 -5.98 -17.57 3.34
CA HIS A 126 -4.81 -16.77 3.02
C HIS A 126 -3.60 -17.21 3.87
N THR A 127 -2.81 -18.14 3.35
CA THR A 127 -1.72 -18.81 4.09
C THR A 127 -0.70 -17.85 4.66
N GLY A 128 -0.32 -16.78 3.90
CA GLY A 128 0.64 -15.78 4.35
C GLY A 128 0.15 -15.00 5.57
N ALA A 129 -1.13 -14.59 5.58
CA ALA A 129 -1.72 -13.86 6.69
C ALA A 129 -1.83 -14.74 7.94
N LEU A 130 -2.28 -15.98 7.77
CA LEU A 130 -2.37 -16.97 8.85
C LEU A 130 -1.00 -17.24 9.49
N TYR A 131 0.03 -17.44 8.66
CA TYR A 131 1.38 -17.66 9.14
C TYR A 131 1.94 -16.45 9.87
N ASN A 132 1.90 -15.27 9.26
CA ASN A 132 2.47 -14.05 9.83
C ASN A 132 1.72 -13.62 11.10
N LYS A 133 0.40 -13.79 11.17
CA LYS A 133 -0.38 -13.56 12.38
C LYS A 133 0.13 -14.44 13.52
N ARG A 134 0.37 -15.73 13.28
CA ARG A 134 0.93 -16.63 14.30
C ARG A 134 2.29 -16.16 14.78
N VAL A 135 3.15 -15.70 13.86
CA VAL A 135 4.49 -15.18 14.19
C VAL A 135 4.39 -13.94 15.07
N THR A 136 3.53 -12.98 14.73
CA THR A 136 3.35 -11.74 15.49
C THR A 136 2.72 -11.99 16.86
N LEU A 137 1.76 -12.91 16.97
CA LEU A 137 1.19 -13.33 18.27
C LEU A 137 2.24 -13.97 19.18
N ASN A 138 3.13 -14.79 18.64
CA ASN A 138 4.25 -15.34 19.40
C ASN A 138 5.21 -14.23 19.90
N LYS A 139 5.45 -13.19 19.09
CA LYS A 139 6.26 -12.03 19.49
C LYS A 139 5.61 -11.23 20.62
N LEU A 140 4.29 -11.19 20.66
CA LEU A 140 3.51 -10.58 21.75
C LEU A 140 3.43 -11.47 23.01
N GLY A 141 4.04 -12.68 23.00
CA GLY A 141 3.90 -13.64 24.10
C GLY A 141 2.51 -14.30 24.18
N MET A 142 1.69 -14.13 23.17
CA MET A 142 0.37 -14.75 23.07
C MET A 142 0.49 -16.11 22.38
N HIS A 143 0.75 -17.16 23.15
CA HIS A 143 0.81 -18.52 22.61
C HIS A 143 -0.61 -19.00 22.27
N TYR A 144 -0.85 -19.32 21.01
CA TYR A 144 -2.07 -20.00 20.58
C TYR A 144 -2.16 -21.36 21.32
N GLY A 145 -3.12 -21.46 22.23
CA GLY A 145 -3.52 -22.75 22.84
C GLY A 145 -2.86 -23.12 24.17
N VAL A 146 -2.01 -22.27 24.74
CA VAL A 146 -1.60 -22.48 26.15
C VAL A 146 -2.55 -21.66 27.02
N ILE A 147 -3.61 -22.31 27.53
CA ILE A 147 -4.36 -21.80 28.67
C ILE A 147 -3.32 -21.58 29.77
N PRO A 148 -3.19 -20.37 30.36
CA PRO A 148 -2.30 -20.18 31.49
C PRO A 148 -2.76 -21.14 32.57
N MET A 149 -1.95 -22.14 32.88
CA MET A 149 -2.17 -22.94 34.06
C MET A 149 -2.14 -21.97 35.24
N LYS A 150 -3.31 -21.66 35.80
CA LYS A 150 -3.39 -21.01 37.09
C LYS A 150 -2.45 -21.78 38.01
N GLN A 151 -1.38 -21.12 38.47
CA GLN A 151 -0.59 -21.60 39.55
C GLN A 151 -1.59 -21.95 40.67
N LYS A 152 -1.81 -23.26 40.89
CA LYS A 152 -2.42 -23.73 42.10
C LYS A 152 -1.41 -23.34 43.21
N GLN A 153 -1.74 -22.27 43.91
CA GLN A 153 -1.16 -22.09 45.26
C GLN A 153 -1.63 -23.32 46.07
N ILE A 154 -0.67 -24.21 46.31
CA ILE A 154 -0.79 -25.26 47.31
C ILE A 154 -0.50 -24.57 48.64
N LEU A 155 -1.56 -24.39 49.42
CA LEU A 155 -1.48 -24.18 50.85
C LEU A 155 -1.12 -25.50 51.53
#